data_af5f116e70fe2aa74ff559410bd6178a
#
_entry.id   af5f116e70fe2aa74ff559410bd6178a
#
_cell.length_a   1.000
_cell.length_b   1.000
_cell.length_c   1.000
_cell.angle_alpha   90.00
_cell.angle_beta   90.00
_cell.angle_gamma   90.00
#
_symmetry.space_group_name_H-M   'P 1'
#
loop_
_entity.id
_entity.type
_entity.pdbx_description
1 polymer ?
#
loop_
_entity_poly.entity_id
_entity_poly.type
_entity_poly.pdbx_seq_one_letter_code
_entity_poly.pdbx_strand_id
1 'polypeptide(L)'
;MIRKFNNNLILSQRKRVFLILLLIPVSLLCKVFQYSVLSEKYFIDSNKIKILMEGYGIDRGLSYTFTANFFKAINFFNFTTLLEWSFMITIIFIVIICFMLNKYKTITIYDFIFIYFSVIILSIFGFNLSKEVIQLLFFFTIYSVLTGNSKRRTKIILINFVLAIETILFREYYILLLLIFNISVVVFYFFRFKNITSKVITIFLLLYLCFFVSSIIFPKYYYQIVSVREITERSLLGTNTLIKNIFGNSKTFFIFILNYTCNFIRIMLPIEIINKGFIQLLFFIYQTYLSILLFKALKNKDINHNLLVVFLLSYQITSTAFEPDFGSVIRHGSTLFFMYIDMKIKDKDKYKYEEKIHE
;
A
#
# COMPACT_ATOMS: atom_id res chain seq x y z
N MET A 1 27.81 -20.79 5.78
CA MET A 1 27.79 -20.86 4.31
C MET A 1 26.79 -19.88 3.65
N ILE A 2 25.59 -19.70 4.17
CA ILE A 2 24.56 -18.79 3.64
C ILE A 2 24.96 -17.29 3.71
N ARG A 3 25.79 -16.88 4.70
CA ARG A 3 26.24 -15.48 4.85
C ARG A 3 27.23 -15.01 3.77
N LYS A 4 28.13 -15.86 3.30
CA LYS A 4 29.10 -15.52 2.22
C LYS A 4 28.43 -15.29 0.86
N PHE A 5 27.27 -15.94 0.61
CA PHE A 5 26.49 -15.77 -0.62
C PHE A 5 25.88 -14.35 -0.77
N ASN A 6 25.58 -13.66 0.34
CA ASN A 6 24.88 -12.37 0.29
C ASN A 6 25.79 -11.19 -0.15
N ASN A 7 27.10 -11.24 0.12
CA ASN A 7 28.00 -10.13 -0.25
C ASN A 7 28.28 -10.06 -1.75
N ASN A 8 28.26 -11.20 -2.45
CA ASN A 8 28.48 -11.25 -3.92
C ASN A 8 27.30 -10.71 -4.75
N LEU A 9 26.15 -10.43 -4.11
CA LEU A 9 24.92 -9.96 -4.78
C LEU A 9 24.71 -8.44 -4.70
N ILE A 10 25.60 -7.72 -3.98
CA ILE A 10 25.53 -6.25 -3.92
C ILE A 10 26.03 -5.68 -5.23
N LEU A 11 25.21 -4.82 -5.80
CA LEU A 11 25.51 -4.22 -7.10
C LEU A 11 26.57 -3.13 -6.97
N SER A 12 27.55 -3.14 -7.91
CA SER A 12 28.47 -2.03 -8.06
C SER A 12 27.72 -0.73 -8.38
N GLN A 13 28.29 0.41 -8.04
CA GLN A 13 27.65 1.72 -8.27
C GLN A 13 27.20 1.91 -9.72
N ARG A 14 28.05 1.55 -10.69
CA ARG A 14 27.73 1.67 -12.13
C ARG A 14 26.52 0.81 -12.52
N LYS A 15 26.51 -0.47 -12.11
CA LYS A 15 25.38 -1.39 -12.38
C LYS A 15 24.10 -0.89 -11.72
N ARG A 16 24.18 -0.39 -10.49
CA ARG A 16 23.04 0.16 -9.77
C ARG A 16 22.42 1.37 -10.49
N VAL A 17 23.25 2.36 -10.86
CA VAL A 17 22.78 3.55 -11.60
C VAL A 17 22.18 3.15 -12.93
N PHE A 18 22.82 2.25 -13.68
CA PHE A 18 22.27 1.73 -14.94
C PHE A 18 20.88 1.10 -14.75
N LEU A 19 20.72 0.22 -13.75
CA LEU A 19 19.43 -0.41 -13.47
C LEU A 19 18.37 0.61 -13.02
N ILE A 20 18.75 1.61 -12.23
CA ILE A 20 17.80 2.69 -11.84
C ILE A 20 17.33 3.44 -13.08
N LEU A 21 18.24 3.83 -13.97
CA LEU A 21 17.89 4.56 -15.20
C LEU A 21 17.05 3.72 -16.15
N LEU A 22 17.24 2.40 -16.17
CA LEU A 22 16.45 1.47 -17.00
C LEU A 22 14.97 1.39 -16.57
N LEU A 23 14.62 1.82 -15.33
CA LEU A 23 13.21 1.95 -14.92
C LEU A 23 12.43 2.92 -15.80
N ILE A 24 13.07 3.96 -16.34
CA ILE A 24 12.41 4.97 -17.19
C ILE A 24 11.84 4.32 -18.46
N PRO A 25 12.66 3.72 -19.35
CA PRO A 25 12.15 3.11 -20.57
C PRO A 25 11.19 1.95 -20.29
N VAL A 26 11.41 1.14 -19.24
CA VAL A 26 10.51 0.06 -18.86
C VAL A 26 9.12 0.60 -18.51
N SER A 27 9.04 1.67 -17.71
CA SER A 27 7.75 2.25 -17.32
C SER A 27 7.04 2.90 -18.51
N LEU A 28 7.77 3.56 -19.40
CA LEU A 28 7.19 4.15 -20.60
C LEU A 28 6.68 3.08 -21.57
N LEU A 29 7.42 1.98 -21.74
CA LEU A 29 6.95 0.82 -22.52
C LEU A 29 5.66 0.24 -21.94
N CYS A 30 5.56 0.11 -20.62
CA CYS A 30 4.31 -0.31 -19.97
C CYS A 30 3.13 0.61 -20.36
N LYS A 31 3.37 1.93 -20.56
CA LYS A 31 2.33 2.87 -20.97
C LYS A 31 1.92 2.70 -22.42
N VAL A 32 2.85 2.44 -23.31
CA VAL A 32 2.54 2.18 -24.72
C VAL A 32 1.69 0.91 -24.86
N PHE A 33 2.08 -0.17 -24.16
CA PHE A 33 1.40 -1.46 -24.30
C PHE A 33 0.11 -1.58 -23.49
N GLN A 34 -0.07 -0.82 -22.39
CA GLN A 34 -1.24 -0.99 -21.54
C GLN A 34 -2.57 -0.80 -22.28
N TYR A 35 -2.65 0.17 -23.20
CA TYR A 35 -3.88 0.46 -23.95
C TYR A 35 -4.17 -0.54 -25.08
N SER A 36 -3.17 -1.30 -25.53
CA SER A 36 -3.34 -2.37 -26.53
C SER A 36 -3.61 -3.74 -25.89
N VAL A 37 -3.13 -3.95 -24.65
CA VAL A 37 -3.20 -5.28 -23.98
C VAL A 37 -4.32 -5.35 -22.96
N LEU A 38 -4.60 -4.25 -22.24
CA LEU A 38 -5.63 -4.25 -21.21
C LEU A 38 -7.01 -3.93 -21.77
N SER A 39 -8.02 -4.63 -21.29
CA SER A 39 -9.41 -4.33 -21.62
C SER A 39 -9.87 -3.00 -20.98
N GLU A 40 -10.88 -2.36 -21.57
CA GLU A 40 -11.44 -1.07 -21.15
C GLU A 40 -11.85 -1.01 -19.66
N LYS A 41 -12.21 -2.14 -19.09
CA LYS A 41 -12.56 -2.24 -17.64
C LYS A 41 -11.46 -1.73 -16.70
N TYR A 42 -10.20 -1.78 -17.10
CA TYR A 42 -9.09 -1.28 -16.29
C TYR A 42 -8.97 0.25 -16.31
N PHE A 43 -9.65 0.92 -17.23
CA PHE A 43 -9.63 2.38 -17.38
C PHE A 43 -10.93 3.05 -16.92
N ILE A 44 -11.89 2.31 -16.36
CA ILE A 44 -13.18 2.84 -15.90
C ILE A 44 -13.01 3.98 -14.91
N ASP A 45 -12.10 3.83 -13.93
CA ASP A 45 -11.83 4.87 -12.93
C ASP A 45 -11.19 6.11 -13.56
N SER A 46 -10.25 5.93 -14.48
CA SER A 46 -9.60 7.02 -15.20
C SER A 46 -10.58 7.79 -16.10
N ASN A 47 -11.48 7.08 -16.79
CA ASN A 47 -12.53 7.69 -17.59
C ASN A 47 -13.53 8.50 -16.71
N LYS A 48 -13.91 7.96 -15.54
CA LYS A 48 -14.77 8.69 -14.59
C LYS A 48 -14.13 9.98 -14.11
N ILE A 49 -12.83 9.94 -13.76
CA ILE A 49 -12.08 11.14 -13.33
C ILE A 49 -12.01 12.15 -14.47
N LYS A 50 -11.73 11.70 -15.70
CA LYS A 50 -11.69 12.57 -16.88
C LYS A 50 -13.05 13.29 -17.11
N ILE A 51 -14.16 12.56 -17.08
CA ILE A 51 -15.51 13.12 -17.24
C ILE A 51 -15.80 14.18 -16.16
N LEU A 52 -15.40 13.94 -14.91
CA LEU A 52 -15.56 14.90 -13.83
C LEU A 52 -14.66 16.16 -14.02
N MET A 53 -13.45 16.01 -14.55
CA MET A 53 -12.57 17.14 -14.88
C MET A 53 -13.18 18.04 -15.96
N GLU A 54 -13.87 17.47 -16.92
CA GLU A 54 -14.57 18.15 -18.01
C GLU A 54 -15.86 18.85 -17.53
N GLY A 55 -16.28 18.60 -16.28
CA GLY A 55 -17.52 19.16 -15.73
C GLY A 55 -18.78 18.37 -16.07
N TYR A 56 -18.62 17.22 -16.72
CA TYR A 56 -19.72 16.32 -17.04
C TYR A 56 -19.75 15.18 -16.04
N GLY A 57 -20.76 15.08 -15.21
CA GLY A 57 -20.94 13.93 -14.35
C GLY A 57 -21.59 14.22 -13.02
N ILE A 58 -22.24 13.21 -12.46
CA ILE A 58 -22.80 13.22 -11.11
C ILE A 58 -21.66 12.98 -10.13
N ASP A 59 -21.62 13.71 -9.03
CA ASP A 59 -20.68 13.46 -7.94
C ASP A 59 -20.76 11.99 -7.49
N ARG A 60 -19.63 11.30 -7.60
CA ARG A 60 -19.52 9.86 -7.31
C ARG A 60 -18.75 9.58 -6.04
N GLY A 61 -18.68 10.57 -5.16
CA GLY A 61 -17.99 10.48 -3.88
C GLY A 61 -16.68 11.28 -3.82
N LEU A 62 -16.32 11.63 -2.60
CA LEU A 62 -15.25 12.55 -2.26
C LEU A 62 -13.93 12.25 -2.99
N SER A 63 -13.50 10.98 -3.04
CA SER A 63 -12.22 10.61 -3.66
C SER A 63 -12.14 10.85 -5.16
N TYR A 64 -13.24 10.69 -5.91
CA TYR A 64 -13.28 10.97 -7.34
C TYR A 64 -13.27 12.46 -7.61
N THR A 65 -14.13 13.20 -6.90
CA THR A 65 -14.26 14.67 -7.03
C THR A 65 -12.96 15.36 -6.65
N PHE A 66 -12.35 14.97 -5.53
CA PHE A 66 -11.05 15.51 -5.13
C PHE A 66 -9.97 15.24 -6.18
N THR A 67 -9.89 13.98 -6.67
CA THR A 67 -8.90 13.60 -7.70
C THR A 67 -9.10 14.38 -9.00
N ALA A 68 -10.34 14.52 -9.45
CA ALA A 68 -10.66 15.29 -10.65
C ALA A 68 -10.27 16.77 -10.51
N ASN A 69 -10.60 17.39 -9.39
CA ASN A 69 -10.25 18.79 -9.10
C ASN A 69 -8.73 18.97 -9.01
N PHE A 70 -8.01 18.04 -8.38
CA PHE A 70 -6.55 18.05 -8.34
C PHE A 70 -5.94 18.03 -9.74
N PHE A 71 -6.33 17.08 -10.58
CA PHE A 71 -5.81 16.98 -11.94
C PHE A 71 -6.23 18.16 -12.81
N LYS A 72 -7.43 18.68 -12.64
CA LYS A 72 -7.90 19.91 -13.32
C LYS A 72 -7.02 21.10 -12.96
N ALA A 73 -6.66 21.25 -11.68
CA ALA A 73 -5.82 22.35 -11.20
C ALA A 73 -4.38 22.31 -11.74
N ILE A 74 -3.84 21.12 -12.02
CA ILE A 74 -2.47 20.95 -12.54
C ILE A 74 -2.40 20.75 -14.06
N ASN A 75 -3.52 20.90 -14.77
CA ASN A 75 -3.57 20.71 -16.22
C ASN A 75 -3.05 21.93 -17.01
N PHE A 76 -1.83 22.37 -16.74
CA PHE A 76 -1.21 23.52 -17.41
C PHE A 76 -0.93 23.27 -18.90
N PHE A 77 -0.82 22.01 -19.33
CA PHE A 77 -0.56 21.62 -20.71
C PHE A 77 -1.81 21.34 -21.52
N ASN A 78 -3.01 21.53 -20.94
CA ASN A 78 -4.29 21.24 -21.58
C ASN A 78 -4.42 19.81 -22.13
N PHE A 79 -3.93 18.83 -21.36
CA PHE A 79 -4.08 17.41 -21.72
C PHE A 79 -5.56 17.02 -21.80
N THR A 80 -5.90 16.34 -22.89
CA THR A 80 -7.27 15.89 -23.18
C THR A 80 -7.43 14.38 -23.20
N THR A 81 -6.35 13.64 -23.41
CA THR A 81 -6.38 12.18 -23.52
C THR A 81 -5.83 11.49 -22.26
N LEU A 82 -6.33 10.27 -22.00
CA LEU A 82 -5.79 9.46 -20.88
C LEU A 82 -4.31 9.09 -21.09
N LEU A 83 -3.88 8.97 -22.34
CA LEU A 83 -2.52 8.60 -22.69
C LEU A 83 -1.53 9.73 -22.31
N GLU A 84 -1.85 10.99 -22.67
CA GLU A 84 -1.03 12.16 -22.29
C GLU A 84 -0.85 12.23 -20.79
N TRP A 85 -1.96 12.14 -20.02
CA TRP A 85 -1.92 12.10 -18.57
C TRP A 85 -1.07 10.96 -18.02
N SER A 86 -1.21 9.77 -18.58
CA SER A 86 -0.48 8.61 -18.09
C SER A 86 1.04 8.73 -18.34
N PHE A 87 1.46 9.30 -19.47
CA PHE A 87 2.88 9.59 -19.74
C PHE A 87 3.43 10.64 -18.77
N MET A 88 2.75 11.77 -18.61
CA MET A 88 3.18 12.85 -17.71
C MET A 88 3.35 12.33 -16.27
N ILE A 89 2.32 11.67 -15.75
CA ILE A 89 2.34 11.11 -14.39
C ILE A 89 3.49 10.10 -14.24
N THR A 90 3.67 9.21 -15.23
CA THR A 90 4.74 8.21 -15.20
C THR A 90 6.11 8.87 -15.15
N ILE A 91 6.38 9.86 -15.99
CA ILE A 91 7.67 10.57 -16.00
C ILE A 91 7.94 11.21 -14.64
N ILE A 92 6.98 11.94 -14.09
CA ILE A 92 7.14 12.61 -12.80
C ILE A 92 7.47 11.59 -11.69
N PHE A 93 6.66 10.54 -11.55
CA PHE A 93 6.86 9.59 -10.46
C PHE A 93 8.10 8.71 -10.64
N ILE A 94 8.44 8.32 -11.87
CA ILE A 94 9.67 7.56 -12.12
C ILE A 94 10.92 8.39 -11.79
N VAL A 95 10.95 9.66 -12.11
CA VAL A 95 12.04 10.55 -11.72
C VAL A 95 12.16 10.62 -10.19
N ILE A 96 11.04 10.81 -9.48
CA ILE A 96 11.04 10.81 -8.00
C ILE A 96 11.57 9.47 -7.46
N ILE A 97 11.12 8.33 -8.01
CA ILE A 97 11.56 6.99 -7.60
C ILE A 97 13.07 6.82 -7.86
N CYS A 98 13.58 7.24 -9.01
CA CYS A 98 15.01 7.19 -9.33
C CYS A 98 15.84 7.99 -8.31
N PHE A 99 15.40 9.20 -7.95
CA PHE A 99 16.06 9.99 -6.91
C PHE A 99 16.03 9.29 -5.54
N MET A 100 14.91 8.72 -5.16
CA MET A 100 14.80 7.97 -3.90
C MET A 100 15.73 6.77 -3.87
N LEU A 101 15.77 5.98 -4.95
CA LEU A 101 16.60 4.79 -5.04
C LEU A 101 18.09 5.10 -5.06
N ASN A 102 18.49 6.25 -5.59
CA ASN A 102 19.90 6.64 -5.64
C ASN A 102 20.51 6.87 -4.25
N LYS A 103 19.68 7.12 -3.21
CA LYS A 103 20.15 7.26 -1.82
C LYS A 103 20.71 5.94 -1.24
N TYR A 104 20.28 4.80 -1.75
CA TYR A 104 20.65 3.50 -1.18
C TYR A 104 21.94 2.97 -1.80
N LYS A 105 22.95 2.68 -0.95
CA LYS A 105 24.26 2.17 -1.38
C LYS A 105 24.31 0.64 -1.47
N THR A 106 23.47 -0.06 -0.72
CA THR A 106 23.54 -1.52 -0.50
C THR A 106 22.39 -2.30 -1.16
N ILE A 107 21.98 -1.88 -2.36
CA ILE A 107 20.92 -2.56 -3.12
C ILE A 107 21.50 -3.85 -3.77
N THR A 108 20.79 -4.97 -3.58
CA THR A 108 21.09 -6.25 -4.24
C THR A 108 20.24 -6.44 -5.50
N ILE A 109 20.61 -7.44 -6.31
CA ILE A 109 19.83 -7.80 -7.51
C ILE A 109 18.39 -8.20 -7.16
N TYR A 110 18.15 -8.89 -6.03
CA TYR A 110 16.81 -9.25 -5.57
C TYR A 110 15.97 -8.05 -5.15
N ASP A 111 16.61 -6.99 -4.63
CA ASP A 111 15.92 -5.74 -4.34
C ASP A 111 15.46 -5.08 -5.64
N PHE A 112 16.30 -5.12 -6.69
CA PHE A 112 15.92 -4.61 -8.00
C PHE A 112 14.77 -5.39 -8.64
N ILE A 113 14.77 -6.71 -8.56
CA ILE A 113 13.64 -7.52 -9.06
C ILE A 113 12.34 -7.06 -8.40
N PHE A 114 12.35 -6.87 -7.08
CA PHE A 114 11.18 -6.38 -6.34
C PHE A 114 10.80 -4.94 -6.75
N ILE A 115 11.79 -4.04 -6.90
CA ILE A 115 11.56 -2.66 -7.35
C ILE A 115 10.93 -2.65 -8.75
N TYR A 116 11.49 -3.39 -9.70
CA TYR A 116 10.97 -3.47 -11.06
C TYR A 116 9.54 -3.98 -11.07
N PHE A 117 9.26 -5.04 -10.33
CA PHE A 117 7.92 -5.60 -10.26
C PHE A 117 6.92 -4.59 -9.67
N SER A 118 7.29 -3.90 -8.59
CA SER A 118 6.46 -2.84 -7.98
C SER A 118 6.23 -1.67 -8.94
N VAL A 119 7.28 -1.22 -9.64
CA VAL A 119 7.19 -0.12 -10.60
C VAL A 119 6.36 -0.50 -11.81
N ILE A 120 6.45 -1.75 -12.30
CA ILE A 120 5.58 -2.24 -13.38
C ILE A 120 4.12 -2.22 -12.95
N ILE A 121 3.78 -2.73 -11.75
CA ILE A 121 2.41 -2.67 -11.21
C ILE A 121 1.93 -1.22 -11.13
N LEU A 122 2.74 -0.32 -10.58
CA LEU A 122 2.40 1.10 -10.50
C LEU A 122 2.26 1.75 -11.86
N SER A 123 3.14 1.42 -12.81
CA SER A 123 3.04 1.93 -14.17
C SER A 123 1.76 1.50 -14.85
N ILE A 124 1.35 0.24 -14.71
CA ILE A 124 0.13 -0.28 -15.33
C ILE A 124 -1.13 0.28 -14.66
N PHE A 125 -1.19 0.26 -13.32
CA PHE A 125 -2.44 0.53 -12.59
C PHE A 125 -2.46 1.87 -11.86
N GLY A 126 -1.31 2.37 -11.39
CA GLY A 126 -1.20 3.55 -10.53
C GLY A 126 -0.91 4.85 -11.28
N PHE A 127 0.07 4.84 -12.20
CA PHE A 127 0.50 6.06 -12.90
C PHE A 127 -0.43 6.41 -14.08
N ASN A 128 -1.70 6.50 -13.79
CA ASN A 128 -2.77 6.90 -14.70
C ASN A 128 -3.50 8.10 -14.07
N LEU A 129 -4.52 8.60 -14.75
CA LEU A 129 -5.48 9.52 -14.16
C LEU A 129 -6.28 8.75 -13.10
N SER A 130 -5.72 8.58 -11.89
CA SER A 130 -6.20 7.63 -10.90
C SER A 130 -6.08 8.15 -9.47
N LYS A 131 -6.88 7.57 -8.59
CA LYS A 131 -6.85 7.85 -7.15
C LYS A 131 -5.54 7.41 -6.49
N GLU A 132 -4.87 6.42 -7.05
CA GLU A 132 -3.59 5.89 -6.57
C GLU A 132 -2.47 6.93 -6.62
N VAL A 133 -2.53 7.87 -7.56
CA VAL A 133 -1.60 9.00 -7.63
C VAL A 133 -1.69 9.88 -6.38
N ILE A 134 -2.91 10.22 -5.98
CA ILE A 134 -3.16 11.02 -4.78
C ILE A 134 -2.71 10.26 -3.53
N GLN A 135 -3.07 8.99 -3.43
CA GLN A 135 -2.65 8.12 -2.34
C GLN A 135 -1.11 8.03 -2.24
N LEU A 136 -0.43 7.91 -3.36
CA LEU A 136 1.02 7.86 -3.42
C LEU A 136 1.65 9.17 -2.91
N LEU A 137 1.08 10.33 -3.21
CA LEU A 137 1.53 11.63 -2.69
C LEU A 137 1.39 11.70 -1.16
N PHE A 138 0.26 11.27 -0.60
CA PHE A 138 0.09 11.19 0.86
C PHE A 138 1.11 10.24 1.49
N PHE A 139 1.32 9.07 0.91
CA PHE A 139 2.28 8.10 1.43
C PHE A 139 3.74 8.55 1.29
N PHE A 140 4.10 9.30 0.26
CA PHE A 140 5.40 9.94 0.18
C PHE A 140 5.60 10.98 1.29
N THR A 141 4.54 11.75 1.61
CA THR A 141 4.57 12.70 2.71
C THR A 141 4.78 11.97 4.05
N ILE A 142 4.01 10.90 4.32
CA ILE A 142 4.16 10.08 5.53
C ILE A 142 5.57 9.46 5.59
N TYR A 143 6.08 8.93 4.48
CA TYR A 143 7.43 8.37 4.40
C TYR A 143 8.51 9.41 4.71
N SER A 144 8.37 10.62 4.19
CA SER A 144 9.30 11.72 4.48
C SER A 144 9.33 12.06 5.97
N VAL A 145 8.16 12.06 6.63
CA VAL A 145 8.05 12.22 8.08
C VAL A 145 8.70 11.05 8.82
N LEU A 146 8.44 9.80 8.40
CA LEU A 146 8.97 8.60 9.03
C LEU A 146 10.49 8.52 8.96
N THR A 147 11.10 8.94 7.85
CA THR A 147 12.54 8.89 7.60
C THR A 147 13.28 10.14 8.05
N GLY A 148 12.60 11.25 8.30
CA GLY A 148 13.18 12.51 8.80
C GLY A 148 13.82 12.37 10.18
N ASN A 149 14.57 13.40 10.60
CA ASN A 149 15.33 13.39 11.86
C ASN A 149 14.52 13.86 13.08
N SER A 150 13.20 14.08 12.94
CA SER A 150 12.37 14.58 14.02
C SER A 150 12.19 13.56 15.16
N LYS A 151 11.89 14.07 16.36
CA LYS A 151 11.58 13.23 17.52
C LYS A 151 10.34 12.36 17.24
N ARG A 152 10.30 11.15 17.84
CA ARG A 152 9.20 10.21 17.66
C ARG A 152 7.81 10.82 17.87
N ARG A 153 7.63 11.60 18.94
CA ARG A 153 6.35 12.28 19.24
C ARG A 153 5.91 13.20 18.10
N THR A 154 6.85 14.00 17.59
CA THR A 154 6.59 14.89 16.44
C THR A 154 6.19 14.11 15.20
N LYS A 155 6.87 12.99 14.91
CA LYS A 155 6.51 12.10 13.79
C LYS A 155 5.09 11.57 13.91
N ILE A 156 4.70 11.08 15.10
CA ILE A 156 3.34 10.57 15.35
C ILE A 156 2.30 11.67 15.12
N ILE A 157 2.53 12.88 15.64
CA ILE A 157 1.62 14.02 15.44
C ILE A 157 1.50 14.36 13.95
N LEU A 158 2.62 14.46 13.22
CA LEU A 158 2.60 14.79 11.81
C LEU A 158 1.93 13.71 10.96
N ILE A 159 2.15 12.41 11.26
CA ILE A 159 1.46 11.30 10.57
C ILE A 159 -0.04 11.38 10.82
N ASN A 160 -0.46 11.60 12.07
CA ASN A 160 -1.89 11.76 12.40
C ASN A 160 -2.50 12.95 11.66
N PHE A 161 -1.78 14.07 11.55
CA PHE A 161 -2.23 15.23 10.81
C PHE A 161 -2.40 14.92 9.31
N VAL A 162 -1.43 14.25 8.68
CA VAL A 162 -1.52 13.85 7.27
C VAL A 162 -2.67 12.88 7.06
N LEU A 163 -2.84 11.87 7.92
CA LEU A 163 -3.95 10.91 7.84
C LEU A 163 -5.31 11.58 8.06
N ALA A 164 -5.41 12.57 8.94
CA ALA A 164 -6.63 13.34 9.15
C ALA A 164 -6.99 14.14 7.89
N ILE A 165 -6.01 14.81 7.26
CA ILE A 165 -6.22 15.51 5.99
C ILE A 165 -6.66 14.53 4.89
N GLU A 166 -5.99 13.38 4.76
CA GLU A 166 -6.33 12.35 3.78
C GLU A 166 -7.75 11.84 3.99
N THR A 167 -8.16 11.63 5.25
CA THR A 167 -9.53 11.21 5.61
C THR A 167 -10.57 12.24 5.19
N ILE A 168 -10.34 13.52 5.48
CA ILE A 168 -11.31 14.60 5.23
C ILE A 168 -11.40 14.93 3.74
N LEU A 169 -10.27 14.96 3.02
CA LEU A 169 -10.23 15.44 1.64
C LEU A 169 -10.37 14.33 0.60
N PHE A 170 -10.03 13.09 0.95
CA PHE A 170 -9.84 12.05 -0.07
C PHE A 170 -10.58 10.75 0.20
N ARG A 171 -10.35 10.09 1.36
CA ARG A 171 -10.93 8.78 1.67
C ARG A 171 -11.41 8.72 3.12
N GLU A 172 -12.70 8.95 3.34
CA GLU A 172 -13.30 8.93 4.68
C GLU A 172 -12.97 7.68 5.49
N TYR A 173 -12.87 6.51 4.85
CA TYR A 173 -12.56 5.26 5.54
C TYR A 173 -11.11 5.17 6.08
N TYR A 174 -10.22 6.10 5.73
CA TYR A 174 -8.89 6.19 6.33
C TYR A 174 -8.90 6.69 7.78
N ILE A 175 -10.07 7.11 8.29
CA ILE A 175 -10.26 7.25 9.74
C ILE A 175 -9.94 5.95 10.47
N LEU A 176 -10.23 4.78 9.85
CA LEU A 176 -9.85 3.49 10.41
C LEU A 176 -8.33 3.28 10.39
N LEU A 177 -7.61 3.73 9.36
CA LEU A 177 -6.15 3.70 9.32
C LEU A 177 -5.56 4.56 10.45
N LEU A 178 -6.10 5.76 10.65
CA LEU A 178 -5.70 6.64 11.74
C LEU A 178 -5.93 5.99 13.11
N LEU A 179 -7.08 5.37 13.32
CA LEU A 179 -7.40 4.65 14.56
C LEU A 179 -6.45 3.48 14.80
N ILE A 180 -6.29 2.60 13.80
CA ILE A 180 -5.43 1.40 13.91
C ILE A 180 -3.96 1.80 14.08
N PHE A 181 -3.50 2.85 13.42
CA PHE A 181 -2.14 3.37 13.60
C PHE A 181 -1.91 3.80 15.06
N ASN A 182 -2.84 4.56 15.66
CA ASN A 182 -2.72 4.97 17.06
C ASN A 182 -2.80 3.80 18.05
N ILE A 183 -3.72 2.84 17.84
CA ILE A 183 -3.76 1.60 18.63
C ILE A 183 -2.41 0.87 18.52
N SER A 184 -1.87 0.73 17.32
CA SER A 184 -0.59 0.07 17.10
C SER A 184 0.56 0.81 17.78
N VAL A 185 0.60 2.13 17.70
CA VAL A 185 1.58 2.97 18.42
C VAL A 185 1.49 2.73 19.92
N VAL A 186 0.29 2.74 20.50
CA VAL A 186 0.09 2.48 21.93
C VAL A 186 0.59 1.08 22.30
N VAL A 187 0.23 0.04 21.54
CA VAL A 187 0.63 -1.33 21.82
C VAL A 187 2.14 -1.53 21.68
N PHE A 188 2.75 -0.96 20.64
CA PHE A 188 4.18 -1.14 20.41
C PHE A 188 5.08 -0.38 21.39
N TYR A 189 4.65 0.77 21.89
CA TYR A 189 5.50 1.64 22.72
C TYR A 189 5.15 1.65 24.20
N PHE A 190 3.89 1.41 24.57
CA PHE A 190 3.48 1.47 25.98
C PHE A 190 3.31 0.08 26.59
N PHE A 191 2.93 -0.95 25.82
CA PHE A 191 2.81 -2.31 26.33
C PHE A 191 4.16 -3.06 26.26
N ARG A 192 4.61 -3.59 27.39
CA ARG A 192 5.89 -4.31 27.53
C ARG A 192 5.77 -5.80 27.16
N PHE A 193 5.13 -6.12 26.05
CA PHE A 193 5.08 -7.50 25.57
C PHE A 193 6.44 -7.96 25.01
N LYS A 194 6.91 -9.14 25.46
CA LYS A 194 8.15 -9.75 24.95
C LYS A 194 7.98 -10.28 23.53
N ASN A 195 6.79 -10.83 23.21
CA ASN A 195 6.51 -11.50 21.97
C ASN A 195 5.73 -10.59 20.99
N ILE A 196 6.14 -10.58 19.73
CA ILE A 196 5.46 -9.84 18.68
C ILE A 196 4.01 -10.35 18.45
N THR A 197 3.82 -11.68 18.55
CA THR A 197 2.48 -12.28 18.42
C THR A 197 1.50 -11.68 19.42
N SER A 198 1.93 -11.52 20.69
CA SER A 198 1.09 -10.88 21.72
C SER A 198 0.74 -9.43 21.37
N LYS A 199 1.67 -8.66 20.79
CA LYS A 199 1.40 -7.28 20.33
C LYS A 199 0.34 -7.29 19.23
N VAL A 200 0.50 -8.13 18.20
CA VAL A 200 -0.46 -8.22 17.09
C VAL A 200 -1.84 -8.66 17.58
N ILE A 201 -1.91 -9.69 18.41
CA ILE A 201 -3.18 -10.14 19.02
C ILE A 201 -3.84 -9.01 19.80
N THR A 202 -3.06 -8.26 20.62
CA THR A 202 -3.61 -7.13 21.39
C THR A 202 -4.17 -6.02 20.49
N ILE A 203 -3.51 -5.73 19.35
CA ILE A 203 -4.03 -4.77 18.37
C ILE A 203 -5.40 -5.24 17.86
N PHE A 204 -5.54 -6.52 17.48
CA PHE A 204 -6.80 -7.07 17.02
C PHE A 204 -7.87 -7.04 18.10
N LEU A 205 -7.55 -7.40 19.34
CA LEU A 205 -8.50 -7.36 20.47
C LEU A 205 -8.99 -5.93 20.74
N LEU A 206 -8.09 -4.94 20.74
CA LEU A 206 -8.49 -3.53 20.92
C LEU A 206 -9.32 -3.03 19.73
N LEU A 207 -8.98 -3.43 18.52
CA LEU A 207 -9.75 -3.09 17.33
C LEU A 207 -11.16 -3.72 17.39
N TYR A 208 -11.28 -4.98 17.80
CA TYR A 208 -12.57 -5.65 17.96
C TYR A 208 -13.41 -5.00 19.06
N LEU A 209 -12.78 -4.58 20.17
CA LEU A 209 -13.45 -3.80 21.19
C LEU A 209 -13.98 -2.46 20.63
N CYS A 210 -13.18 -1.75 19.81
CA CYS A 210 -13.64 -0.53 19.15
C CYS A 210 -14.82 -0.79 18.20
N PHE A 211 -14.79 -1.86 17.41
CA PHE A 211 -15.92 -2.23 16.55
C PHE A 211 -17.16 -2.63 17.37
N PHE A 212 -16.98 -3.35 18.46
CA PHE A 212 -18.08 -3.72 19.36
C PHE A 212 -18.74 -2.48 19.96
N VAL A 213 -17.95 -1.57 20.52
CA VAL A 213 -18.44 -0.30 21.06
C VAL A 213 -19.14 0.53 19.97
N SER A 214 -18.55 0.60 18.77
CA SER A 214 -19.16 1.30 17.64
C SER A 214 -20.49 0.68 17.20
N SER A 215 -20.63 -0.65 17.27
CA SER A 215 -21.87 -1.33 16.89
C SER A 215 -23.04 -1.01 17.86
N ILE A 216 -22.72 -0.67 19.11
CA ILE A 216 -23.70 -0.30 20.13
C ILE A 216 -23.97 1.20 20.13
N ILE A 217 -22.92 2.03 20.19
CA ILE A 217 -23.05 3.48 20.37
C ILE A 217 -23.31 4.21 19.06
N PHE A 218 -22.67 3.74 17.97
CA PHE A 218 -22.73 4.38 16.65
C PHE A 218 -23.12 3.37 15.55
N PRO A 219 -24.29 2.71 15.65
CA PRO A 219 -24.65 1.61 14.73
C PRO A 219 -24.65 2.04 13.26
N LYS A 220 -25.04 3.28 12.96
CA LYS A 220 -25.02 3.82 11.59
C LYS A 220 -23.61 3.78 10.96
N TYR A 221 -22.59 4.22 11.69
CA TYR A 221 -21.19 4.22 11.19
C TYR A 221 -20.63 2.81 11.11
N TYR A 222 -20.95 1.94 12.08
CA TYR A 222 -20.57 0.54 12.03
C TYR A 222 -21.14 -0.15 10.78
N TYR A 223 -22.45 0.01 10.52
CA TYR A 223 -23.08 -0.56 9.33
C TYR A 223 -22.52 0.04 8.03
N GLN A 224 -22.12 1.29 8.00
CA GLN A 224 -21.44 1.89 6.87
C GLN A 224 -20.13 1.14 6.55
N ILE A 225 -19.27 0.88 7.54
CA ILE A 225 -18.02 0.15 7.36
C ILE A 225 -18.28 -1.26 6.80
N VAL A 226 -19.21 -1.98 7.38
CA VAL A 226 -19.59 -3.35 6.97
C VAL A 226 -20.18 -3.36 5.56
N SER A 227 -21.08 -2.43 5.26
CA SER A 227 -21.81 -2.40 3.99
C SER A 227 -20.93 -2.00 2.80
N VAL A 228 -19.93 -1.15 2.98
CA VAL A 228 -19.02 -0.74 1.89
C VAL A 228 -18.38 -1.95 1.22
N ARG A 229 -17.85 -2.88 2.03
CA ARG A 229 -17.26 -4.12 1.51
C ARG A 229 -18.30 -5.00 0.82
N GLU A 230 -19.47 -5.22 1.44
CA GLU A 230 -20.50 -6.10 0.90
C GLU A 230 -21.11 -5.58 -0.41
N ILE A 231 -21.31 -4.26 -0.53
CA ILE A 231 -21.80 -3.62 -1.75
C ILE A 231 -20.77 -3.80 -2.87
N THR A 232 -19.49 -3.57 -2.56
CA THR A 232 -18.42 -3.72 -3.56
C THR A 232 -18.21 -5.19 -3.93
N GLU A 233 -18.33 -6.13 -2.98
CA GLU A 233 -18.29 -7.57 -3.24
C GLU A 233 -19.38 -7.98 -4.25
N ARG A 234 -20.61 -7.47 -4.09
CA ARG A 234 -21.71 -7.74 -5.04
C ARG A 234 -21.45 -7.20 -6.44
N SER A 235 -20.83 -6.02 -6.55
CA SER A 235 -20.48 -5.40 -7.83
C SER A 235 -19.37 -6.15 -8.58
N LEU A 236 -18.55 -6.93 -7.87
CA LEU A 236 -17.41 -7.68 -8.39
C LEU A 236 -17.71 -9.18 -8.59
N LEU A 237 -18.98 -9.61 -8.44
CA LEU A 237 -19.36 -11.00 -8.67
C LEU A 237 -18.91 -11.47 -10.05
N GLY A 238 -18.23 -12.62 -10.10
CA GLY A 238 -17.67 -13.19 -11.34
C GLY A 238 -16.22 -12.79 -11.64
N THR A 239 -15.59 -11.89 -10.86
CA THR A 239 -14.15 -11.62 -11.02
C THR A 239 -13.30 -12.71 -10.36
N ASN A 240 -12.16 -13.03 -11.00
CA ASN A 240 -11.24 -14.06 -10.50
C ASN A 240 -10.47 -13.67 -9.25
N THR A 241 -10.49 -12.39 -8.86
CA THR A 241 -9.73 -11.83 -7.75
C THR A 241 -10.57 -11.52 -6.52
N LEU A 242 -11.88 -11.78 -6.56
CA LEU A 242 -12.82 -11.48 -5.47
C LEU A 242 -12.49 -12.27 -4.20
N ILE A 243 -12.47 -11.59 -3.06
CA ILE A 243 -12.32 -12.16 -1.71
C ILE A 243 -13.72 -12.27 -1.08
N LYS A 244 -14.40 -13.39 -1.32
CA LYS A 244 -15.74 -13.63 -0.75
C LYS A 244 -15.65 -13.85 0.76
N ASN A 245 -16.63 -13.31 1.50
CA ASN A 245 -16.76 -13.62 2.92
C ASN A 245 -17.10 -15.11 3.12
N ILE A 246 -16.31 -15.81 3.95
CA ILE A 246 -16.44 -17.26 4.19
C ILE A 246 -17.73 -17.58 4.95
N PHE A 247 -18.07 -16.74 5.94
CA PHE A 247 -19.23 -16.93 6.81
C PHE A 247 -20.48 -16.19 6.31
N GLY A 248 -20.53 -15.84 5.04
CA GLY A 248 -21.63 -15.09 4.43
C GLY A 248 -21.66 -13.61 4.84
N ASN A 249 -22.85 -12.99 4.74
CA ASN A 249 -23.01 -11.56 5.01
C ASN A 249 -22.78 -11.25 6.49
N SER A 250 -22.07 -10.17 6.77
CA SER A 250 -21.68 -9.72 8.12
C SER A 250 -22.84 -9.06 8.88
N LYS A 251 -23.99 -9.75 8.95
CA LYS A 251 -25.20 -9.25 9.61
C LYS A 251 -25.04 -9.07 11.13
N THR A 252 -24.21 -9.87 11.76
CA THR A 252 -23.93 -9.80 13.19
C THR A 252 -22.49 -9.43 13.42
N PHE A 253 -22.21 -8.83 14.59
CA PHE A 253 -20.85 -8.50 14.99
C PHE A 253 -19.90 -9.70 14.94
N PHE A 254 -20.33 -10.86 15.44
CA PHE A 254 -19.49 -12.08 15.45
C PHE A 254 -19.13 -12.55 14.05
N ILE A 255 -20.09 -12.58 13.13
CA ILE A 255 -19.83 -12.94 11.71
C ILE A 255 -18.89 -11.93 11.07
N PHE A 256 -19.04 -10.63 11.35
CA PHE A 256 -18.12 -9.60 10.88
C PHE A 256 -16.69 -9.87 11.36
N ILE A 257 -16.47 -10.12 12.65
CA ILE A 257 -15.13 -10.40 13.21
C ILE A 257 -14.51 -11.66 12.61
N LEU A 258 -15.28 -12.74 12.44
CA LEU A 258 -14.81 -13.96 11.79
C LEU A 258 -14.40 -13.71 10.34
N ASN A 259 -15.25 -13.05 9.55
CA ASN A 259 -14.93 -12.67 8.18
C ASN A 259 -13.69 -11.77 8.11
N TYR A 260 -13.60 -10.76 8.97
CA TYR A 260 -12.48 -9.84 9.03
C TYR A 260 -11.16 -10.57 9.33
N THR A 261 -11.14 -11.45 10.33
CA THR A 261 -9.95 -12.23 10.70
C THR A 261 -9.51 -13.15 9.57
N CYS A 262 -10.46 -13.88 8.97
CA CYS A 262 -10.17 -14.77 7.84
C CYS A 262 -9.65 -13.99 6.63
N ASN A 263 -10.28 -12.86 6.31
CA ASN A 263 -9.87 -12.03 5.19
C ASN A 263 -8.48 -11.43 5.40
N PHE A 264 -8.11 -11.07 6.65
CA PHE A 264 -6.74 -10.63 6.95
C PHE A 264 -5.71 -11.71 6.62
N ILE A 265 -5.96 -12.96 7.04
CA ILE A 265 -5.06 -14.08 6.75
C ILE A 265 -4.96 -14.32 5.23
N ARG A 266 -6.09 -14.28 4.52
CA ARG A 266 -6.18 -14.47 3.06
C ARG A 266 -5.45 -13.35 2.30
N ILE A 267 -5.56 -12.10 2.73
CA ILE A 267 -4.83 -10.97 2.14
C ILE A 267 -3.34 -11.12 2.38
N MET A 268 -2.94 -11.52 3.58
CA MET A 268 -1.50 -11.74 3.87
C MET A 268 -0.92 -12.92 3.11
N LEU A 269 -1.72 -13.95 2.82
CA LEU A 269 -1.30 -15.14 2.07
C LEU A 269 -2.40 -15.57 1.08
N PRO A 270 -2.45 -14.99 -0.13
CA PRO A 270 -3.55 -15.15 -1.07
C PRO A 270 -3.46 -16.45 -1.88
N ILE A 271 -3.49 -17.61 -1.22
CA ILE A 271 -3.32 -18.95 -1.85
C ILE A 271 -4.41 -19.21 -2.90
N GLU A 272 -5.61 -18.70 -2.67
CA GLU A 272 -6.78 -18.97 -3.53
C GLU A 272 -6.71 -18.40 -4.95
N ILE A 273 -5.74 -17.50 -5.22
CA ILE A 273 -5.57 -16.94 -6.57
C ILE A 273 -4.48 -17.65 -7.39
N ILE A 274 -3.75 -18.60 -6.83
CA ILE A 274 -2.61 -19.28 -7.50
C ILE A 274 -3.05 -19.92 -8.83
N ASN A 275 -4.20 -20.61 -8.83
CA ASN A 275 -4.68 -21.37 -9.98
C ASN A 275 -5.63 -20.57 -10.89
N LYS A 276 -5.77 -19.25 -10.69
CA LYS A 276 -6.72 -18.43 -11.45
C LYS A 276 -6.13 -17.77 -12.69
N GLY A 277 -4.83 -17.95 -12.94
CA GLY A 277 -4.13 -17.45 -14.12
C GLY A 277 -2.73 -16.91 -13.81
N PHE A 278 -1.96 -16.61 -14.87
CA PHE A 278 -0.56 -16.16 -14.73
C PHE A 278 -0.44 -14.83 -13.98
N ILE A 279 -1.31 -13.85 -14.27
CA ILE A 279 -1.30 -12.55 -13.58
C ILE A 279 -1.61 -12.72 -12.09
N GLN A 280 -2.56 -13.60 -11.77
CA GLN A 280 -2.94 -13.91 -10.39
C GLN A 280 -1.81 -14.61 -9.63
N LEU A 281 -1.04 -15.48 -10.30
CA LEU A 281 0.17 -16.08 -9.73
C LEU A 281 1.22 -15.02 -9.40
N LEU A 282 1.45 -14.04 -10.29
CA LEU A 282 2.35 -12.92 -10.01
C LEU A 282 1.87 -12.10 -8.82
N PHE A 283 0.57 -11.86 -8.71
CA PHE A 283 -0.04 -11.18 -7.57
C PHE A 283 0.16 -11.94 -6.27
N PHE A 284 -0.02 -13.26 -6.28
CA PHE A 284 0.27 -14.11 -5.14
C PHE A 284 1.73 -13.97 -4.69
N ILE A 285 2.68 -14.08 -5.61
CA ILE A 285 4.12 -13.95 -5.32
C ILE A 285 4.42 -12.57 -4.71
N TYR A 286 3.90 -11.51 -5.29
CA TYR A 286 4.13 -10.14 -4.82
C TYR A 286 3.60 -9.91 -3.41
N GLN A 287 2.33 -10.22 -3.18
CA GLN A 287 1.69 -10.01 -1.87
C GLN A 287 2.32 -10.88 -0.78
N THR A 288 2.61 -12.14 -1.10
CA THR A 288 3.31 -13.05 -0.17
C THR A 288 4.69 -12.51 0.19
N TYR A 289 5.41 -11.95 -0.78
CA TYR A 289 6.71 -11.33 -0.53
C TYR A 289 6.62 -10.12 0.40
N LEU A 290 5.64 -9.21 0.18
CA LEU A 290 5.38 -8.09 1.09
C LEU A 290 5.08 -8.57 2.51
N SER A 291 4.25 -9.59 2.64
CA SER A 291 3.89 -10.18 3.93
C SER A 291 5.10 -10.77 4.65
N ILE A 292 5.96 -11.50 3.93
CA ILE A 292 7.22 -12.04 4.49
C ILE A 292 8.15 -10.92 4.95
N LEU A 293 8.29 -9.85 4.18
CA LEU A 293 9.11 -8.69 4.58
C LEU A 293 8.57 -8.07 5.87
N LEU A 294 7.27 -7.84 5.95
CA LEU A 294 6.63 -7.29 7.13
C LEU A 294 6.80 -8.19 8.35
N PHE A 295 6.57 -9.51 8.22
CA PHE A 295 6.76 -10.45 9.31
C PHE A 295 8.21 -10.54 9.79
N LYS A 296 9.19 -10.50 8.87
CA LYS A 296 10.61 -10.45 9.24
C LYS A 296 10.94 -9.20 10.03
N ALA A 297 10.47 -8.03 9.57
CA ALA A 297 10.68 -6.78 10.27
C ALA A 297 10.02 -6.75 11.65
N LEU A 298 8.82 -7.30 11.78
CA LEU A 298 8.12 -7.42 13.05
C LEU A 298 8.87 -8.34 14.04
N LYS A 299 9.50 -9.42 13.57
CA LYS A 299 10.30 -10.34 14.42
C LYS A 299 11.63 -9.76 14.84
N ASN A 300 12.18 -8.82 14.09
CA ASN A 300 13.44 -8.17 14.44
C ASN A 300 13.20 -7.16 15.57
N LYS A 301 13.79 -7.45 16.76
CA LYS A 301 13.61 -6.65 17.98
C LYS A 301 14.01 -5.18 17.82
N ASP A 302 14.98 -4.92 16.96
CA ASP A 302 15.52 -3.59 16.73
C ASP A 302 14.69 -2.76 15.76
N ILE A 303 13.97 -3.44 14.88
CA ILE A 303 13.17 -2.82 13.81
C ILE A 303 11.69 -2.73 14.20
N ASN A 304 11.19 -3.64 15.03
CA ASN A 304 9.78 -3.68 15.41
C ASN A 304 9.30 -2.42 16.13
N HIS A 305 10.22 -1.64 16.72
CA HIS A 305 9.95 -0.32 17.29
C HIS A 305 10.05 0.82 16.27
N ASN A 306 10.24 0.52 14.97
CA ASN A 306 10.24 1.54 13.95
C ASN A 306 8.79 1.91 13.58
N LEU A 307 8.45 3.20 13.63
CA LEU A 307 7.12 3.71 13.22
C LEU A 307 6.73 3.31 11.79
N LEU A 308 7.72 3.10 10.90
CA LEU A 308 7.48 2.64 9.54
C LEU A 308 6.85 1.24 9.52
N VAL A 309 7.36 0.30 10.34
CA VAL A 309 6.80 -1.06 10.45
C VAL A 309 5.40 -1.01 11.07
N VAL A 310 5.22 -0.19 12.09
CA VAL A 310 3.92 0.04 12.74
C VAL A 310 2.91 0.59 11.72
N PHE A 311 3.31 1.55 10.90
CA PHE A 311 2.47 2.11 9.85
C PHE A 311 2.08 1.07 8.79
N LEU A 312 3.04 0.30 8.28
CA LEU A 312 2.78 -0.76 7.29
C LEU A 312 1.84 -1.84 7.84
N LEU A 313 2.02 -2.26 9.09
CA LEU A 313 1.09 -3.20 9.75
C LEU A 313 -0.31 -2.60 9.85
N SER A 314 -0.42 -1.35 10.28
CA SER A 314 -1.70 -0.64 10.40
C SER A 314 -2.41 -0.54 9.06
N TYR A 315 -1.68 -0.27 7.99
CA TYR A 315 -2.23 -0.22 6.64
C TYR A 315 -2.76 -1.59 6.20
N GLN A 316 -2.03 -2.69 6.41
CA GLN A 316 -2.48 -4.04 6.05
C GLN A 316 -3.75 -4.44 6.82
N ILE A 317 -3.81 -4.11 8.11
CA ILE A 317 -5.01 -4.34 8.92
C ILE A 317 -6.19 -3.51 8.40
N THR A 318 -5.98 -2.24 8.04
CA THR A 318 -7.02 -1.36 7.50
C THR A 318 -7.53 -1.85 6.14
N SER A 319 -6.63 -2.23 5.22
CA SER A 319 -7.00 -2.68 3.88
C SER A 319 -7.94 -3.89 3.92
N THR A 320 -7.80 -4.75 4.94
CA THR A 320 -8.68 -5.91 5.14
C THR A 320 -10.16 -5.53 5.29
N ALA A 321 -10.47 -4.38 5.86
CA ALA A 321 -11.85 -3.94 6.05
C ALA A 321 -12.52 -3.50 4.74
N PHE A 322 -11.76 -2.90 3.81
CA PHE A 322 -12.32 -2.20 2.65
C PHE A 322 -12.01 -2.83 1.31
N GLU A 323 -10.96 -3.64 1.21
CA GLU A 323 -10.55 -4.24 -0.07
C GLU A 323 -11.30 -5.56 -0.31
N PRO A 324 -12.22 -5.58 -1.30
CA PRO A 324 -13.02 -6.76 -1.59
C PRO A 324 -12.33 -7.72 -2.55
N ASP A 325 -11.23 -7.32 -3.19
CA ASP A 325 -10.51 -8.15 -4.15
C ASP A 325 -8.99 -7.99 -4.06
N PHE A 326 -8.26 -9.04 -4.45
CA PHE A 326 -6.79 -9.06 -4.43
C PHE A 326 -6.17 -8.07 -5.42
N GLY A 327 -6.83 -7.75 -6.51
CA GLY A 327 -6.34 -6.77 -7.48
C GLY A 327 -6.25 -5.38 -6.86
N SER A 328 -7.28 -4.96 -6.13
CA SER A 328 -7.28 -3.68 -5.42
C SER A 328 -6.28 -3.65 -4.25
N VAL A 329 -6.18 -4.75 -3.47
CA VAL A 329 -5.15 -4.88 -2.41
C VAL A 329 -3.75 -4.62 -2.96
N ILE A 330 -3.41 -5.23 -4.11
CA ILE A 330 -2.08 -5.11 -4.72
C ILE A 330 -1.88 -3.74 -5.33
N ARG A 331 -2.88 -3.22 -6.03
CA ARG A 331 -2.84 -1.89 -6.64
C ARG A 331 -2.60 -0.81 -5.59
N HIS A 332 -3.37 -0.82 -4.51
CA HIS A 332 -3.21 0.14 -3.43
C HIS A 332 -1.96 -0.14 -2.59
N GLY A 333 -1.65 -1.41 -2.30
CA GLY A 333 -0.45 -1.80 -1.55
C GLY A 333 0.86 -1.49 -2.28
N SER A 334 0.85 -1.51 -3.62
CA SER A 334 2.03 -1.16 -4.42
C SER A 334 2.48 0.29 -4.23
N THR A 335 1.58 1.19 -3.84
CA THR A 335 1.93 2.58 -3.52
C THR A 335 2.83 2.72 -2.29
N LEU A 336 2.99 1.65 -1.50
CA LEU A 336 3.86 1.61 -0.31
C LEU A 336 5.22 0.92 -0.56
N PHE A 337 5.51 0.48 -1.79
CA PHE A 337 6.69 -0.34 -2.10
C PHE A 337 8.00 0.27 -1.59
N PHE A 338 8.14 1.60 -1.66
CA PHE A 338 9.33 2.32 -1.22
C PHE A 338 9.55 2.24 0.30
N MET A 339 8.48 2.14 1.09
CA MET A 339 8.57 1.91 2.53
C MET A 339 9.09 0.50 2.83
N TYR A 340 8.64 -0.51 2.06
CA TYR A 340 9.14 -1.88 2.17
C TYR A 340 10.61 -2.00 1.77
N ILE A 341 11.06 -1.25 0.76
CA ILE A 341 12.46 -1.20 0.35
C ILE A 341 13.31 -0.56 1.46
N ASP A 342 12.90 0.58 1.99
CA ASP A 342 13.64 1.26 3.06
C ASP A 342 13.78 0.37 4.30
N MET A 343 12.69 -0.30 4.69
CA MET A 343 12.67 -1.26 5.79
C MET A 343 13.68 -2.39 5.56
N LYS A 344 13.72 -2.96 4.37
CA LYS A 344 14.60 -4.08 4.02
C LYS A 344 16.08 -3.67 3.95
N ILE A 345 16.39 -2.49 3.44
CA ILE A 345 17.76 -2.00 3.29
C ILE A 345 18.34 -1.61 4.66
N LYS A 346 17.59 -0.93 5.51
CA LYS A 346 18.02 -0.60 6.86
C LYS A 346 18.33 -1.82 7.72
N ASP A 347 17.56 -2.90 7.54
CA ASP A 347 17.86 -4.18 8.17
C ASP A 347 19.27 -4.69 7.78
N LYS A 348 19.62 -4.61 6.51
CA LYS A 348 20.92 -5.07 5.99
C LYS A 348 22.11 -4.19 6.45
N ASP A 349 21.94 -2.88 6.43
CA ASP A 349 23.03 -1.96 6.78
C ASP A 349 23.43 -2.10 8.26
N LYS A 350 22.46 -2.38 9.14
CA LYS A 350 22.73 -2.64 10.55
C LYS A 350 23.55 -3.91 10.77
N TYR A 351 23.21 -5.02 10.11
CA TYR A 351 23.99 -6.26 10.21
C TYR A 351 25.44 -6.09 9.77
N LYS A 352 25.69 -5.29 8.73
CA LYS A 352 27.06 -4.98 8.29
C LYS A 352 27.85 -4.15 9.30
N TYR A 353 27.19 -3.27 10.02
CA TYR A 353 27.86 -2.46 11.04
C TYR A 353 28.26 -3.29 12.26
N GLU A 354 27.38 -4.21 12.68
CA GLU A 354 27.67 -5.14 13.77
C GLU A 354 28.80 -6.14 13.42
N GLU A 355 28.85 -6.63 12.19
CA GLU A 355 29.92 -7.53 11.71
C GLU A 355 31.31 -6.85 11.76
N LYS A 356 31.40 -5.55 11.41
CA LYS A 356 32.64 -4.76 11.48
C LYS A 356 33.12 -4.42 12.91
N ILE A 357 32.25 -4.48 13.89
CA ILE A 357 32.61 -4.24 15.30
C ILE A 357 33.17 -5.53 15.94
N HIS A 358 32.83 -6.69 15.37
CA HIS A 358 33.25 -8.01 15.86
C HIS A 358 34.45 -8.59 15.07
N GLU A 359 34.92 -7.96 14.00
CA GLU A 359 36.21 -8.17 13.34
C GLU A 359 37.30 -7.23 13.94
#